data_a2e36d0c1b53bb8029c24f83ceb49ba4
#
_entry.id   a2e36d0c1b53bb8029c24f83ceb49ba4
#
_cell.length_a   1.000
_cell.length_b   1.000
_cell.length_c   1.000
_cell.angle_alpha   90.00
_cell.angle_beta   90.00
_cell.angle_gamma   90.00
#
_symmetry.space_group_name_H-M   'P 1'
#
loop_
_entity.id
_entity.type
_entity.pdbx_description
1 polymer ?
#
loop_
_entity_poly.entity_id
_entity_poly.type
_entity_poly.pdbx_seq_one_letter_code
_entity_poly.pdbx_strand_id
1 'polypeptide(L)'
;MGYFIKIGLGMTEIKIKRVYEDPSDTDGYRVLVDRLWPRGMKKEHLKYDYWAKELTPSSDLRKWFHEDVPGHWKEFAEMYRKELETSDKTSEFLSRIRSCESVTLLYASKEPVYNHARILQAFLEERLKK
;
A
#
# COMPACT_ATOMS: atom_id res chain seq x y z
N MET A 1 -10.09 -0.26 -23.75
CA MET A 1 -10.64 -0.26 -23.18
C MET A 1 -10.83 -1.04 -22.29
N GLY A 2 -10.83 -1.55 -21.88
CA GLY A 2 -10.88 -2.46 -21.13
C GLY A 2 -11.40 -2.33 -19.87
N TYR A 3 -11.66 -1.40 -19.41
CA TYR A 3 -11.94 -1.26 -18.19
C TYR A 3 -13.19 -1.74 -17.80
N PHE A 4 -13.93 -1.84 -18.57
CA PHE A 4 -15.14 -2.18 -18.29
C PHE A 4 -15.33 -3.39 -17.61
N ILE A 5 -14.43 -4.14 -17.60
CA ILE A 5 -14.61 -5.30 -17.11
C ILE A 5 -14.77 -5.52 -15.74
N LYS A 6 -14.74 -4.63 -14.88
CA LYS A 6 -14.90 -4.88 -13.51
C LYS A 6 -16.29 -5.29 -13.16
N ILE A 7 -17.16 -5.33 -14.06
CA ILE A 7 -18.51 -5.65 -13.75
C ILE A 7 -18.68 -7.01 -13.20
N GLY A 8 -19.25 -7.15 -12.05
CA GLY A 8 -19.53 -8.40 -11.43
C GLY A 8 -18.34 -9.10 -10.83
N LEU A 9 -17.21 -9.02 -11.48
CA LEU A 9 -16.09 -9.69 -10.96
C LEU A 9 -15.32 -8.68 -10.18
N GLY A 10 -15.39 -7.42 -10.54
CA GLY A 10 -14.94 -6.34 -9.77
C GLY A 10 -13.68 -6.39 -8.98
N MET A 11 -12.78 -7.22 -9.27
CA MET A 11 -11.59 -7.34 -8.47
C MET A 11 -10.56 -6.34 -8.90
N THR A 12 -10.22 -5.44 -8.02
CA THR A 12 -9.11 -4.52 -8.24
C THR A 12 -7.82 -5.28 -8.04
N GLU A 13 -6.92 -5.19 -8.97
CA GLU A 13 -5.61 -5.80 -8.83
C GLU A 13 -4.74 -4.87 -7.99
N ILE A 14 -4.11 -5.39 -6.92
CA ILE A 14 -3.23 -4.60 -6.08
C ILE A 14 -1.80 -5.06 -6.29
N LYS A 15 -0.95 -4.16 -6.74
CA LYS A 15 0.47 -4.44 -6.97
C LYS A 15 1.31 -3.62 -6.01
N ILE A 16 2.56 -3.99 -5.81
CA ILE A 16 3.50 -3.17 -5.06
C ILE A 16 4.71 -2.91 -5.93
N LYS A 17 5.33 -1.75 -5.75
CA LYS A 17 6.49 -1.35 -6.55
C LYS A 17 7.31 -0.37 -5.73
N ARG A 18 8.65 -0.45 -5.84
CA ARG A 18 9.46 0.55 -5.16
C ARG A 18 9.32 1.89 -5.88
N VAL A 19 9.36 2.97 -5.12
CA VAL A 19 9.21 4.32 -5.69
C VAL A 19 10.29 4.64 -6.70
N TYR A 20 11.42 3.93 -6.66
CA TYR A 20 12.54 4.21 -7.55
C TYR A 20 12.45 3.48 -8.89
N GLU A 21 11.48 2.60 -9.06
CA GLU A 21 11.27 1.91 -10.33
C GLU A 21 10.48 2.79 -11.27
N ASP A 22 10.73 2.65 -12.57
CA ASP A 22 10.06 3.47 -13.56
C ASP A 22 8.56 3.25 -13.58
N PRO A 23 7.78 4.31 -13.79
CA PRO A 23 6.34 4.15 -13.96
C PRO A 23 6.01 3.31 -15.18
N SER A 24 4.90 2.60 -15.13
CA SER A 24 4.42 1.79 -16.24
C SER A 24 2.95 2.10 -16.48
N ASP A 25 2.51 1.97 -17.72
CA ASP A 25 1.11 2.19 -18.07
C ASP A 25 0.20 1.20 -17.34
N THR A 26 0.73 0.06 -16.91
CA THR A 26 -0.07 -0.94 -16.22
C THR A 26 -0.15 -0.71 -14.71
N ASP A 27 0.50 0.33 -14.20
CA ASP A 27 0.46 0.61 -12.76
C ASP A 27 -0.93 1.03 -12.27
N GLY A 28 -1.72 1.65 -13.13
CA GLY A 28 -3.04 2.13 -12.73
C GLY A 28 -2.95 3.27 -11.73
N TYR A 29 -3.73 3.19 -10.67
CA TYR A 29 -3.78 4.21 -9.63
C TYR A 29 -2.55 4.05 -8.75
N ARG A 30 -1.67 5.04 -8.72
CA ARG A 30 -0.39 4.95 -8.02
C ARG A 30 -0.51 5.60 -6.64
N VAL A 31 -0.30 4.83 -5.59
CA VAL A 31 -0.52 5.27 -4.21
C VAL A 31 0.77 5.16 -3.41
N LEU A 32 1.26 6.29 -2.90
CA LEU A 32 2.44 6.27 -2.04
C LEU A 32 2.00 5.85 -0.64
N VAL A 33 2.61 4.78 -0.11
CA VAL A 33 2.21 4.20 1.17
C VAL A 33 3.29 4.29 2.25
N ASP A 34 4.19 5.24 2.11
CA ASP A 34 5.18 5.52 3.15
C ASP A 34 4.73 6.74 3.95
N ARG A 35 5.11 6.79 5.22
CA ARG A 35 4.73 7.90 6.09
C ARG A 35 5.49 9.17 5.73
N LEU A 36 6.76 9.03 5.34
CA LEU A 36 7.60 10.15 4.98
C LEU A 36 7.90 10.13 3.50
N TRP A 37 8.21 11.31 2.95
CA TRP A 37 8.58 11.39 1.54
C TRP A 37 9.83 10.56 1.29
N PRO A 38 9.89 9.82 0.19
CA PRO A 38 11.05 8.95 -0.10
C PRO A 38 12.34 9.73 -0.21
N ARG A 39 13.37 9.25 0.45
CA ARG A 39 14.68 9.91 0.47
C ARG A 39 15.26 10.00 -0.94
N GLY A 40 15.77 11.15 -1.29
CA GLY A 40 16.42 11.35 -2.58
C GLY A 40 15.50 11.53 -3.77
N MET A 41 14.20 11.47 -3.55
CA MET A 41 13.23 11.59 -4.64
C MET A 41 12.71 13.01 -4.74
N LYS A 42 12.92 13.66 -5.88
CA LYS A 42 12.39 14.99 -6.09
C LYS A 42 10.89 14.89 -6.37
N LYS A 43 10.13 15.84 -5.91
CA LYS A 43 8.67 15.81 -6.06
C LYS A 43 8.24 15.70 -7.52
N GLU A 44 8.93 16.38 -8.40
CA GLU A 44 8.55 16.36 -9.81
C GLU A 44 8.92 15.03 -10.48
N HIS A 45 9.71 14.18 -9.83
CA HIS A 45 10.13 12.92 -10.41
C HIS A 45 9.30 11.72 -9.94
N LEU A 46 8.50 11.85 -8.92
CA LEU A 46 7.66 10.75 -8.47
C LEU A 46 6.25 10.98 -8.93
N LYS A 47 5.77 10.10 -9.80
CA LYS A 47 4.39 10.17 -10.25
C LYS A 47 3.53 9.35 -9.30
N TYR A 48 2.58 10.00 -8.65
CA TYR A 48 1.64 9.32 -7.78
C TYR A 48 0.31 10.06 -7.82
N ASP A 49 -0.77 9.32 -7.57
CA ASP A 49 -2.11 9.87 -7.62
C ASP A 49 -2.63 10.16 -6.22
N TYR A 50 -2.11 9.48 -5.22
CA TYR A 50 -2.58 9.66 -3.84
C TYR A 50 -1.47 9.27 -2.87
N TRP A 51 -1.31 10.02 -1.80
CA TRP A 51 -0.35 9.71 -0.75
C TRP A 51 -1.13 9.29 0.48
N ALA A 52 -1.11 7.98 0.78
CA ALA A 52 -1.92 7.39 1.83
C ALA A 52 -1.18 7.32 3.17
N LYS A 53 -0.80 8.48 3.71
CA LYS A 53 -0.11 8.53 5.01
C LYS A 53 -0.93 7.88 6.09
N GLU A 54 -2.23 8.01 6.01
CA GLU A 54 -3.15 7.49 7.03
C GLU A 54 -3.21 5.96 7.07
N LEU A 55 -2.66 5.29 6.08
CA LEU A 55 -2.66 3.84 6.05
C LEU A 55 -1.31 3.24 6.39
N THR A 56 -0.38 4.05 6.87
CA THR A 56 0.94 3.56 7.27
C THR A 56 0.90 3.08 8.72
N PRO A 57 1.82 2.21 9.13
CA PRO A 57 1.86 1.78 10.53
C PRO A 57 2.12 2.96 11.45
N SER A 58 1.62 2.91 12.68
CA SER A 58 1.86 3.97 13.64
C SER A 58 3.35 4.14 13.90
N SER A 59 3.74 5.31 14.38
CA SER A 59 5.16 5.59 14.66
C SER A 59 5.73 4.62 15.68
N ASP A 60 4.98 4.32 16.73
CA ASP A 60 5.44 3.42 17.78
C ASP A 60 5.61 2.00 17.24
N LEU A 61 4.64 1.52 16.44
CA LEU A 61 4.72 0.20 15.86
C LEU A 61 5.91 0.10 14.90
N ARG A 62 6.14 1.14 14.12
CA ARG A 62 7.24 1.16 13.17
C ARG A 62 8.59 1.14 13.87
N LYS A 63 8.74 1.91 14.96
CA LYS A 63 9.98 1.91 15.73
C LYS A 63 10.27 0.54 16.33
N TRP A 64 9.25 -0.07 16.92
CA TRP A 64 9.40 -1.39 17.49
C TRP A 64 9.79 -2.42 16.44
N PHE A 65 9.17 -2.36 15.27
CA PHE A 65 9.48 -3.29 14.20
C PHE A 65 10.93 -3.18 13.76
N HIS A 66 11.45 -1.95 13.66
CA HIS A 66 12.81 -1.75 13.20
C HIS A 66 13.89 -2.17 14.19
N GLU A 67 13.51 -2.48 15.42
CA GLU A 67 14.47 -2.99 16.42
C GLU A 67 14.92 -4.40 16.07
N ASP A 68 14.08 -5.20 15.42
CA ASP A 68 14.44 -6.54 14.99
C ASP A 68 13.49 -6.94 13.87
N VAL A 69 13.81 -6.54 12.66
CA VAL A 69 12.89 -6.71 11.51
C VAL A 69 12.47 -8.16 11.30
N PRO A 70 13.37 -9.13 11.14
CA PRO A 70 12.91 -10.50 10.94
C PRO A 70 12.25 -11.10 12.18
N GLY A 71 12.73 -10.77 13.36
CA GLY A 71 12.17 -11.33 14.59
C GLY A 71 10.78 -10.80 14.93
N HIS A 72 10.53 -9.54 14.60
CA HIS A 72 9.25 -8.92 14.90
C HIS A 72 8.22 -9.02 13.77
N TRP A 73 8.60 -9.59 12.63
CA TRP A 73 7.75 -9.56 11.42
C TRP A 73 6.35 -10.09 11.64
N LYS A 74 6.23 -11.25 12.23
CA LYS A 74 4.92 -11.89 12.40
C LYS A 74 3.99 -11.03 13.28
N GLU A 75 4.51 -10.59 14.43
CA GLU A 75 3.70 -9.77 15.33
C GLU A 75 3.43 -8.39 14.72
N PHE A 76 4.40 -7.85 14.00
CA PHE A 76 4.22 -6.57 13.33
C PHE A 76 3.07 -6.67 12.33
N ALA A 77 3.02 -7.75 11.54
CA ALA A 77 1.96 -7.94 10.56
C ALA A 77 0.58 -7.99 11.25
N GLU A 78 0.49 -8.70 12.36
CA GLU A 78 -0.78 -8.80 13.10
C GLU A 78 -1.20 -7.45 13.67
N MET A 79 -0.26 -6.73 14.25
CA MET A 79 -0.55 -5.42 14.86
C MET A 79 -0.90 -4.38 13.82
N TYR A 80 -0.21 -4.37 12.70
CA TYR A 80 -0.49 -3.44 11.62
C TYR A 80 -1.88 -3.71 11.03
N ARG A 81 -2.22 -4.99 10.82
CA ARG A 81 -3.55 -5.35 10.34
C ARG A 81 -4.63 -4.85 11.30
N LYS A 82 -4.37 -4.95 12.60
CA LYS A 82 -5.32 -4.46 13.59
C LYS A 82 -5.49 -2.95 13.51
N GLU A 83 -4.40 -2.22 13.31
CA GLU A 83 -4.48 -0.77 13.12
C GLU A 83 -5.33 -0.45 11.89
N LEU A 84 -5.13 -1.19 10.80
CA LEU A 84 -5.89 -0.96 9.58
C LEU A 84 -7.37 -1.29 9.78
N GLU A 85 -7.68 -2.35 10.51
CA GLU A 85 -9.07 -2.75 10.76
C GLU A 85 -9.85 -1.73 11.56
N THR A 86 -9.19 -1.04 12.46
CA THR A 86 -9.88 -0.11 13.36
C THR A 86 -9.88 1.33 12.86
N SER A 87 -9.24 1.61 11.73
CA SER A 87 -9.16 2.97 11.22
C SER A 87 -10.30 3.27 10.25
N ASP A 88 -10.96 4.41 10.44
CA ASP A 88 -12.00 4.86 9.53
C ASP A 88 -11.39 5.17 8.15
N LYS A 89 -10.11 5.50 8.11
CA LYS A 89 -9.45 5.85 6.85
C LYS A 89 -9.32 4.66 5.93
N THR A 90 -9.27 3.46 6.48
CA THR A 90 -9.21 2.24 5.68
C THR A 90 -10.46 2.08 4.83
N SER A 91 -11.63 2.29 5.43
CA SER A 91 -12.90 2.20 4.70
C SER A 91 -12.97 3.24 3.60
N GLU A 92 -12.52 4.45 3.89
CA GLU A 92 -12.52 5.54 2.92
C GLU A 92 -11.63 5.18 1.73
N PHE A 93 -10.45 4.62 2.02
CA PHE A 93 -9.52 4.25 0.96
C PHE A 93 -10.07 3.11 0.12
N LEU A 94 -10.67 2.10 0.74
CA LEU A 94 -11.27 1.00 0.01
C LEU A 94 -12.35 1.49 -0.94
N SER A 95 -13.17 2.44 -0.48
CA SER A 95 -14.19 3.02 -1.35
C SER A 95 -13.55 3.73 -2.54
N ARG A 96 -12.43 4.41 -2.29
CA ARG A 96 -11.74 5.14 -3.34
C ARG A 96 -11.21 4.21 -4.43
N ILE A 97 -10.70 3.06 -4.09
CA ILE A 97 -10.05 2.18 -5.06
C ILE A 97 -10.94 1.10 -5.65
N ARG A 98 -12.16 0.91 -5.15
CA ARG A 98 -13.01 -0.15 -5.68
C ARG A 98 -13.33 0.00 -7.15
N SER A 99 -13.34 1.21 -7.67
CA SER A 99 -13.62 1.43 -9.08
C SER A 99 -12.37 1.35 -9.96
N CYS A 100 -11.20 1.16 -9.36
CA CYS A 100 -9.96 1.08 -10.12
C CYS A 100 -9.72 -0.35 -10.59
N GLU A 101 -9.24 -0.52 -11.81
CA GLU A 101 -8.87 -1.85 -12.30
C GLU A 101 -7.59 -2.30 -11.63
N SER A 102 -6.66 -1.39 -11.43
CA SER A 102 -5.33 -1.67 -10.92
C SER A 102 -4.89 -0.57 -9.99
N VAL A 103 -4.25 -0.95 -8.91
CA VAL A 103 -3.67 -0.02 -7.94
C VAL A 103 -2.25 -0.49 -7.68
N THR A 104 -1.29 0.42 -7.70
CA THR A 104 0.09 0.09 -7.35
C THR A 104 0.49 0.84 -6.11
N LEU A 105 0.85 0.11 -5.06
CA LEU A 105 1.30 0.70 -3.81
C LEU A 105 2.80 0.95 -3.93
N LEU A 106 3.21 2.20 -3.72
CA LEU A 106 4.60 2.61 -3.88
C LEU A 106 5.27 2.73 -2.53
N TYR A 107 6.42 2.11 -2.37
CA TYR A 107 7.15 2.15 -1.10
C TYR A 107 8.64 2.33 -1.37
N ALA A 108 9.40 2.80 -0.37
CA ALA A 108 10.81 3.10 -0.55
C ALA A 108 11.76 2.04 0.02
N SER A 109 11.30 1.20 0.94
CA SER A 109 12.16 0.22 1.60
C SER A 109 12.90 -0.67 0.60
N LYS A 110 14.13 -1.04 0.93
CA LYS A 110 14.91 -1.97 0.11
C LYS A 110 14.55 -3.41 0.45
N GLU A 111 13.86 -3.63 1.56
CA GLU A 111 13.53 -4.97 2.02
C GLU A 111 12.42 -5.58 1.17
N PRO A 112 12.67 -6.63 0.41
CA PRO A 112 11.67 -7.16 -0.49
C PRO A 112 10.59 -8.00 0.18
N VAL A 113 10.86 -8.54 1.35
CA VAL A 113 9.92 -9.41 2.04
C VAL A 113 9.33 -8.75 3.27
N TYR A 114 10.17 -8.22 4.16
CA TYR A 114 9.72 -7.68 5.44
C TYR A 114 9.37 -6.19 5.33
N ASN A 115 8.47 -5.85 4.44
CA ASN A 115 8.04 -4.45 4.29
C ASN A 115 6.53 -4.34 4.44
N HIS A 116 6.08 -3.20 4.96
CA HIS A 116 4.67 -2.98 5.27
C HIS A 116 3.76 -2.97 4.05
N ALA A 117 4.30 -2.65 2.88
CA ALA A 117 3.48 -2.62 1.67
C ALA A 117 2.93 -4.01 1.33
N ARG A 118 3.68 -5.06 1.63
CA ARG A 118 3.21 -6.43 1.41
C ARG A 118 2.03 -6.77 2.32
N ILE A 119 2.07 -6.30 3.56
CA ILE A 119 0.98 -6.53 4.50
C ILE A 119 -0.26 -5.76 4.04
N LEU A 120 -0.06 -4.51 3.64
CA LEU A 120 -1.15 -3.68 3.17
C LEU A 120 -1.78 -4.28 1.91
N GLN A 121 -0.96 -4.76 0.98
CA GLN A 121 -1.43 -5.40 -0.24
C GLN A 121 -2.35 -6.58 0.10
N ALA A 122 -1.89 -7.48 0.96
CA ALA A 122 -2.67 -8.67 1.32
C ALA A 122 -3.97 -8.27 2.04
N PHE A 123 -3.89 -7.28 2.92
CA PHE A 123 -5.06 -6.80 3.64
C PHE A 123 -6.10 -6.22 2.69
N LEU A 124 -5.68 -5.37 1.76
CA LEU A 124 -6.59 -4.74 0.81
C LEU A 124 -7.21 -5.78 -0.13
N GLU A 125 -6.41 -6.73 -0.60
CA GLU A 125 -6.93 -7.80 -1.46
C GLU A 125 -8.02 -8.58 -0.75
N GLU A 126 -7.79 -8.89 0.51
CA GLU A 126 -8.77 -9.64 1.28
C GLU A 126 -10.06 -8.87 1.47
N ARG A 127 -9.97 -7.57 1.77
CA ARG A 127 -11.14 -6.74 1.99
C ARG A 127 -11.91 -6.46 0.70
N LEU A 128 -11.21 -6.37 -0.43
CA LEU A 128 -11.90 -6.12 -1.69
C LEU A 128 -12.69 -7.32 -2.18
N LYS A 129 -12.40 -8.51 -1.67
CA LYS A 129 -13.15 -9.69 -2.04
C LYS A 129 -14.51 -9.77 -1.36
N LYS A 130 -14.75 -8.98 -0.32
CA LYS A 130 -15.99 -9.04 0.45
C LYS A 130 -17.07 -8.10 -0.03
#